data_128fdb7dd6385feaac0a0c80c63d4dfd
#
_entry.id   128fdb7dd6385feaac0a0c80c63d4dfd
#
_cell.length_a   1.000
_cell.length_b   1.000
_cell.length_c   1.000
_cell.angle_alpha   90.00
_cell.angle_beta   90.00
_cell.angle_gamma   90.00
#
_symmetry.space_group_name_H-M   'P 1'
#
loop_
_entity.id
_entity.type
_entity.pdbx_description
1 polymer ?
#
loop_
_entity_poly.entity_id
_entity_poly.type
_entity_poly.pdbx_seq_one_letter_code
_entity_poly.pdbx_strand_id
1 'polypeptide(L)'
;MATTSARPLRILVVDDDPAMVGAITALVGTEGHQVITAYDGLTAVKRFREEHPDLVLLDLAMPGPDGFSVAGQMRAVGQAPILVVSGESGEAAKVRALGIGADDYLTKPFGKAELLARIAAIMRRVDRASTGATPAGPLQAGPLVLEPGRHEARVGEQALSLTPTEFRLLEALVRARGDIVPHLQLARAGWPAETDPDLLWLKPHLARLRAKVEEASGPRVIAVRGVGYRIVVDEETPAGT
;
A
#
# COMPACT_ATOMS: atom_id res chain seq x y z
N MET A 1 28.30 -6.71 -11.45
CA MET A 1 27.52 -5.93 -10.47
C MET A 1 26.54 -6.89 -9.83
N ALA A 2 26.69 -7.16 -8.55
CA ALA A 2 25.90 -8.16 -7.85
C ALA A 2 24.46 -7.63 -7.67
N THR A 3 23.51 -8.24 -8.35
CA THR A 3 22.09 -8.08 -8.10
C THR A 3 21.80 -8.62 -6.70
N THR A 4 21.42 -7.75 -5.81
CA THR A 4 20.91 -8.12 -4.48
C THR A 4 19.73 -9.07 -4.72
N SER A 5 19.91 -10.34 -4.37
CA SER A 5 18.91 -11.39 -4.53
C SER A 5 17.76 -11.12 -3.55
N ALA A 6 16.82 -10.28 -3.95
CA ALA A 6 15.52 -10.24 -3.31
C ALA A 6 14.86 -11.62 -3.51
N ARG A 7 14.13 -12.13 -2.50
CA ARG A 7 13.42 -13.41 -2.64
C ARG A 7 12.48 -13.38 -3.86
N PRO A 8 12.28 -14.51 -4.56
CA PRO A 8 11.26 -14.59 -5.60
C PRO A 8 9.89 -14.18 -5.05
N LEU A 9 9.23 -13.24 -5.72
CA LEU A 9 7.89 -12.80 -5.38
C LEU A 9 6.87 -13.65 -6.12
N ARG A 10 5.69 -13.84 -5.50
CA ARG A 10 4.50 -14.36 -6.16
C ARG A 10 3.65 -13.16 -6.59
N ILE A 11 3.56 -12.92 -7.90
CA ILE A 11 2.88 -11.76 -8.48
C ILE A 11 1.62 -12.23 -9.19
N LEU A 12 0.45 -11.76 -8.75
CA LEU A 12 -0.82 -11.99 -9.43
C LEU A 12 -0.99 -10.92 -10.51
N VAL A 13 -1.03 -11.34 -11.79
CA VAL A 13 -1.27 -10.49 -12.96
C VAL A 13 -2.71 -10.68 -13.41
N VAL A 14 -3.47 -9.61 -13.44
CA VAL A 14 -4.91 -9.59 -13.75
C VAL A 14 -5.16 -8.62 -14.91
N ASP A 15 -5.50 -9.14 -16.07
CA ASP A 15 -5.80 -8.38 -17.28
C ASP A 15 -6.60 -9.29 -18.22
N ASP A 16 -7.63 -8.80 -18.88
CA ASP A 16 -8.46 -9.58 -19.81
C ASP A 16 -7.77 -9.81 -21.17
N ASP A 17 -6.72 -9.06 -21.48
CA ASP A 17 -5.89 -9.27 -22.67
C ASP A 17 -4.77 -10.31 -22.41
N PRO A 18 -4.86 -11.52 -23.00
CA PRO A 18 -3.81 -12.54 -22.85
C PRO A 18 -2.44 -12.09 -23.35
N ALA A 19 -2.39 -11.17 -24.33
CA ALA A 19 -1.13 -10.64 -24.83
C ALA A 19 -0.45 -9.75 -23.79
N MET A 20 -1.23 -8.92 -23.08
CA MET A 20 -0.74 -8.10 -21.99
C MET A 20 -0.27 -8.96 -20.81
N VAL A 21 -1.07 -9.94 -20.38
CA VAL A 21 -0.67 -10.92 -19.36
C VAL A 21 0.64 -11.61 -19.73
N GLY A 22 0.76 -12.07 -20.98
CA GLY A 22 1.99 -12.71 -21.49
C GLY A 22 3.19 -11.78 -21.45
N ALA A 23 3.02 -10.53 -21.88
CA ALA A 23 4.09 -9.53 -21.87
C ALA A 23 4.56 -9.20 -20.44
N ILE A 24 3.62 -8.94 -19.52
CA ILE A 24 3.96 -8.68 -18.10
C ILE A 24 4.62 -9.91 -17.48
N THR A 25 4.10 -11.12 -17.72
CA THR A 25 4.66 -12.37 -17.22
C THR A 25 6.11 -12.55 -17.66
N ALA A 26 6.41 -12.30 -18.95
CA ALA A 26 7.76 -12.37 -19.47
C ALA A 26 8.68 -11.34 -18.80
N LEU A 27 8.21 -10.11 -18.61
CA LEU A 27 8.99 -9.03 -17.98
C LEU A 27 9.36 -9.35 -16.53
N VAL A 28 8.37 -9.75 -15.70
CA VAL A 28 8.62 -10.04 -14.28
C VAL A 28 9.33 -11.38 -14.07
N GLY A 29 9.11 -12.34 -14.98
CA GLY A 29 9.80 -13.62 -14.98
C GLY A 29 11.32 -13.49 -15.21
N THR A 30 11.77 -12.50 -16.01
CA THR A 30 13.23 -12.24 -16.20
C THR A 30 13.92 -11.81 -14.90
N GLU A 31 13.18 -11.33 -13.92
CA GLU A 31 13.69 -10.93 -12.58
C GLU A 31 13.58 -12.09 -11.56
N GLY A 32 13.15 -13.28 -12.01
CA GLY A 32 13.04 -14.48 -11.16
C GLY A 32 11.77 -14.55 -10.32
N HIS A 33 10.76 -13.74 -10.61
CA HIS A 33 9.48 -13.76 -9.89
C HIS A 33 8.56 -14.88 -10.42
N GLN A 34 7.70 -15.41 -9.53
CA GLN A 34 6.65 -16.35 -9.89
C GLN A 34 5.38 -15.60 -10.28
N VAL A 35 4.73 -15.99 -11.37
CA VAL A 35 3.53 -15.34 -11.87
C VAL A 35 2.32 -16.23 -11.71
N ILE A 36 1.27 -15.66 -11.13
CA ILE A 36 -0.09 -16.19 -11.09
C ILE A 36 -0.90 -15.34 -12.06
N THR A 37 -1.68 -15.93 -12.95
CA THR A 37 -2.44 -15.17 -13.94
C THR A 37 -3.94 -15.27 -13.72
N ALA A 38 -4.68 -14.21 -13.97
CA ALA A 38 -6.14 -14.22 -14.04
C ALA A 38 -6.59 -13.30 -15.18
N TYR A 39 -7.62 -13.73 -15.89
CA TYR A 39 -8.14 -13.03 -17.08
C TYR A 39 -9.53 -12.40 -16.84
N ASP A 40 -10.03 -12.49 -15.62
CA ASP A 40 -11.29 -11.90 -15.17
C ASP A 40 -11.26 -11.64 -13.66
N GLY A 41 -12.17 -10.78 -13.21
CA GLY A 41 -12.22 -10.34 -11.81
C GLY A 41 -12.59 -11.45 -10.81
N LEU A 42 -13.45 -12.39 -11.19
CA LEU A 42 -13.87 -13.48 -10.29
C LEU A 42 -12.70 -14.44 -10.04
N THR A 43 -12.03 -14.84 -11.10
CA THR A 43 -10.82 -15.67 -11.04
C THR A 43 -9.71 -14.95 -10.26
N ALA A 44 -9.57 -13.64 -10.45
CA ALA A 44 -8.58 -12.83 -9.75
C ALA A 44 -8.78 -12.83 -8.23
N VAL A 45 -10.02 -12.58 -7.75
CA VAL A 45 -10.33 -12.59 -6.31
C VAL A 45 -10.16 -13.99 -5.72
N LYS A 46 -10.56 -15.04 -6.45
CA LYS A 46 -10.37 -16.43 -6.03
C LYS A 46 -8.88 -16.73 -5.85
N ARG A 47 -8.05 -16.48 -6.88
CA ARG A 47 -6.60 -16.72 -6.82
C ARG A 47 -5.91 -15.89 -5.76
N PHE A 48 -6.33 -14.66 -5.56
CA PHE A 48 -5.82 -13.80 -4.49
C PHE A 48 -5.98 -14.44 -3.10
N ARG A 49 -7.14 -15.06 -2.84
CA ARG A 49 -7.43 -15.76 -1.57
C ARG A 49 -6.66 -17.06 -1.41
N GLU A 50 -6.59 -17.87 -2.48
CA GLU A 50 -6.01 -19.21 -2.43
C GLU A 50 -4.49 -19.19 -2.48
N GLU A 51 -3.92 -18.26 -3.23
CA GLU A 51 -2.51 -18.27 -3.55
C GLU A 51 -1.66 -17.26 -2.78
N HIS A 52 -2.30 -16.35 -2.03
CA HIS A 52 -1.64 -15.35 -1.19
C HIS A 52 -0.48 -14.63 -1.91
N PRO A 53 -0.72 -13.88 -2.99
CA PRO A 53 0.32 -13.20 -3.72
C PRO A 53 1.01 -12.13 -2.87
N ASP A 54 2.30 -11.89 -3.16
CA ASP A 54 3.07 -10.80 -2.54
C ASP A 54 2.75 -9.44 -3.16
N LEU A 55 2.23 -9.42 -4.41
CA LEU A 55 1.87 -8.22 -5.17
C LEU A 55 0.78 -8.56 -6.18
N VAL A 56 -0.12 -7.64 -6.43
CA VAL A 56 -1.11 -7.71 -7.51
C VAL A 56 -0.82 -6.62 -8.55
N LEU A 57 -0.79 -7.00 -9.84
CA LEU A 57 -0.85 -6.09 -10.97
C LEU A 57 -2.25 -6.20 -11.55
N LEU A 58 -3.04 -5.13 -11.50
CA LEU A 58 -4.47 -5.17 -11.81
C LEU A 58 -4.83 -4.17 -12.90
N ASP A 59 -5.38 -4.65 -14.02
CA ASP A 59 -6.09 -3.77 -14.94
C ASP A 59 -7.48 -3.41 -14.39
N LEU A 60 -7.88 -2.16 -14.63
CA LEU A 60 -9.21 -1.66 -14.25
C LEU A 60 -10.22 -1.79 -15.38
N ALA A 61 -9.76 -1.83 -16.64
CA ALA A 61 -10.60 -1.79 -17.84
C ALA A 61 -11.06 -3.17 -18.33
N MET A 62 -11.31 -4.10 -17.39
CA MET A 62 -11.76 -5.45 -17.73
C MET A 62 -13.28 -5.53 -17.91
N PRO A 63 -13.80 -6.39 -18.83
CA PRO A 63 -15.23 -6.67 -18.93
C PRO A 63 -15.74 -7.46 -17.71
N GLY A 64 -16.99 -7.22 -17.33
CA GLY A 64 -17.63 -7.87 -16.18
C GLY A 64 -17.50 -7.05 -14.88
N PRO A 65 -17.18 -7.67 -13.73
CA PRO A 65 -16.89 -6.91 -12.53
C PRO A 65 -15.70 -5.99 -12.81
N ASP A 66 -15.93 -4.67 -12.74
CA ASP A 66 -14.90 -3.68 -13.04
C ASP A 66 -13.70 -3.85 -12.09
N GLY A 67 -12.51 -3.51 -12.54
CA GLY A 67 -11.28 -3.67 -11.74
C GLY A 67 -11.32 -2.91 -10.40
N PHE A 68 -12.12 -1.85 -10.31
CA PHE A 68 -12.36 -1.14 -9.05
C PHE A 68 -13.07 -2.03 -8.03
N SER A 69 -14.12 -2.73 -8.44
CA SER A 69 -14.84 -3.70 -7.60
C SER A 69 -13.91 -4.85 -7.17
N VAL A 70 -13.10 -5.35 -8.10
CA VAL A 70 -12.10 -6.41 -7.83
C VAL A 70 -11.09 -5.96 -6.78
N ALA A 71 -10.52 -4.76 -6.92
CA ALA A 71 -9.60 -4.20 -5.94
C ALA A 71 -10.25 -4.06 -4.54
N GLY A 72 -11.50 -3.56 -4.49
CA GLY A 72 -12.27 -3.46 -3.24
C GLY A 72 -12.48 -4.81 -2.57
N GLN A 73 -12.83 -5.86 -3.33
CA GLN A 73 -12.99 -7.21 -2.82
C GLN A 73 -11.65 -7.81 -2.30
N MET A 74 -10.54 -7.57 -3.00
CA MET A 74 -9.21 -7.99 -2.55
C MET A 74 -8.84 -7.30 -1.23
N ARG A 75 -9.12 -6.00 -1.09
CA ARG A 75 -8.88 -5.24 0.15
C ARG A 75 -9.73 -5.71 1.34
N ALA A 76 -10.91 -6.22 1.09
CA ALA A 76 -11.75 -6.80 2.15
C ALA A 76 -11.16 -8.10 2.74
N VAL A 77 -10.27 -8.78 2.00
CA VAL A 77 -9.77 -10.11 2.38
C VAL A 77 -8.25 -10.19 2.54
N GLY A 78 -7.50 -9.13 2.19
CA GLY A 78 -6.04 -9.15 2.30
C GLY A 78 -5.39 -7.78 2.12
N GLN A 79 -4.09 -7.71 2.48
CA GLN A 79 -3.31 -6.47 2.48
C GLN A 79 -2.15 -6.48 1.47
N ALA A 80 -2.06 -7.50 0.60
CA ALA A 80 -1.04 -7.52 -0.44
C ALA A 80 -1.13 -6.23 -1.28
N PRO A 81 -0.02 -5.56 -1.58
CA PRO A 81 -0.04 -4.33 -2.37
C PRO A 81 -0.67 -4.55 -3.74
N ILE A 82 -1.41 -3.55 -4.23
CA ILE A 82 -2.03 -3.53 -5.56
C ILE A 82 -1.41 -2.39 -6.36
N LEU A 83 -0.71 -2.72 -7.43
CA LEU A 83 -0.31 -1.78 -8.48
C LEU A 83 -1.35 -1.87 -9.60
N VAL A 84 -2.07 -0.79 -9.80
CA VAL A 84 -2.99 -0.68 -10.94
C VAL A 84 -2.19 -0.43 -12.23
N VAL A 85 -2.53 -1.16 -13.29
CA VAL A 85 -1.92 -1.04 -14.63
C VAL A 85 -3.03 -0.82 -15.65
N SER A 86 -3.33 0.42 -16.03
CA SER A 86 -4.52 0.74 -16.82
C SER A 86 -4.24 1.69 -17.98
N GLY A 87 -5.05 1.59 -19.04
CA GLY A 87 -5.08 2.53 -20.15
C GLY A 87 -5.71 3.89 -19.82
N GLU A 88 -6.43 3.99 -18.72
CA GLU A 88 -7.00 5.26 -18.26
C GLU A 88 -5.88 6.16 -17.74
N SER A 89 -5.66 7.32 -18.35
CA SER A 89 -4.54 8.24 -18.03
C SER A 89 -4.95 9.48 -17.22
N GLY A 90 -6.22 9.62 -16.88
CA GLY A 90 -6.75 10.80 -16.20
C GLY A 90 -6.45 10.81 -14.69
N GLU A 91 -6.26 12.00 -14.11
CA GLU A 91 -6.10 12.21 -12.66
C GLU A 91 -7.28 11.61 -11.87
N ALA A 92 -8.51 11.75 -12.37
CA ALA A 92 -9.70 11.19 -11.74
C ALA A 92 -9.66 9.67 -11.63
N ALA A 93 -9.13 8.96 -12.63
CA ALA A 93 -8.95 7.51 -12.61
C ALA A 93 -7.92 7.10 -11.55
N LYS A 94 -6.78 7.79 -11.49
CA LYS A 94 -5.75 7.56 -10.46
C LYS A 94 -6.31 7.78 -9.05
N VAL A 95 -6.97 8.90 -8.81
CA VAL A 95 -7.60 9.21 -7.51
C VAL A 95 -8.63 8.15 -7.13
N ARG A 96 -9.46 7.71 -8.07
CA ARG A 96 -10.45 6.65 -7.84
C ARG A 96 -9.77 5.33 -7.51
N ALA A 97 -8.74 4.91 -8.25
CA ALA A 97 -7.98 3.68 -8.02
C ALA A 97 -7.33 3.66 -6.62
N LEU A 98 -6.64 4.74 -6.26
CA LEU A 98 -6.03 4.88 -4.94
C LEU A 98 -7.10 4.98 -3.84
N GLY A 99 -8.27 5.58 -4.17
CA GLY A 99 -9.43 5.66 -3.30
C GLY A 99 -9.99 4.32 -2.85
N ILE A 100 -9.94 3.30 -3.69
CA ILE A 100 -10.39 1.94 -3.36
C ILE A 100 -9.29 1.08 -2.72
N GLY A 101 -8.07 1.57 -2.63
CA GLY A 101 -7.00 0.88 -1.94
C GLY A 101 -5.81 0.44 -2.78
N ALA A 102 -5.70 0.88 -4.04
CA ALA A 102 -4.47 0.69 -4.79
C ALA A 102 -3.31 1.42 -4.11
N ASP A 103 -2.13 0.83 -4.11
CA ASP A 103 -0.91 1.39 -3.50
C ASP A 103 -0.12 2.26 -4.49
N ASP A 104 -0.28 2.01 -5.79
CA ASP A 104 0.34 2.78 -6.87
C ASP A 104 -0.42 2.59 -8.18
N TYR A 105 -0.10 3.41 -9.20
CA TYR A 105 -0.77 3.44 -10.50
C TYR A 105 0.25 3.54 -11.63
N LEU A 106 0.11 2.70 -12.66
CA LEU A 106 0.92 2.70 -13.87
C LEU A 106 0.01 2.84 -15.09
N THR A 107 0.26 3.85 -15.92
CA THR A 107 -0.54 4.09 -17.14
C THR A 107 0.02 3.30 -18.33
N LYS A 108 -0.84 2.61 -19.09
CA LYS A 108 -0.50 2.00 -20.38
C LYS A 108 -0.46 3.09 -21.47
N PRO A 109 0.51 3.05 -22.43
CA PRO A 109 1.64 2.11 -22.50
C PRO A 109 2.76 2.46 -21.52
N PHE A 110 3.44 1.46 -21.00
CA PHE A 110 4.56 1.61 -20.06
C PHE A 110 5.82 0.87 -20.54
N GLY A 111 6.97 1.32 -20.09
CA GLY A 111 8.24 0.65 -20.34
C GLY A 111 8.58 -0.42 -19.30
N LYS A 112 9.40 -1.43 -19.69
CA LYS A 112 9.93 -2.45 -18.76
C LYS A 112 10.55 -1.81 -17.50
N ALA A 113 11.41 -0.80 -17.70
CA ALA A 113 12.12 -0.16 -16.59
C ALA A 113 11.16 0.51 -15.59
N GLU A 114 10.08 1.12 -16.07
CA GLU A 114 9.08 1.77 -15.22
C GLU A 114 8.31 0.75 -14.39
N LEU A 115 7.79 -0.32 -15.03
CA LEU A 115 7.07 -1.39 -14.32
C LEU A 115 7.96 -1.99 -13.21
N LEU A 116 9.18 -2.38 -13.54
CA LEU A 116 10.10 -2.98 -12.57
C LEU A 116 10.51 -2.00 -11.47
N ALA A 117 10.68 -0.71 -11.78
CA ALA A 117 10.98 0.32 -10.79
C ALA A 117 9.82 0.48 -9.78
N ARG A 118 8.56 0.45 -10.23
CA ARG A 118 7.37 0.52 -9.38
C ARG A 118 7.22 -0.73 -8.52
N ILE A 119 7.36 -1.92 -9.10
CA ILE A 119 7.39 -3.18 -8.35
C ILE A 119 8.47 -3.13 -7.27
N ALA A 120 9.70 -2.79 -7.64
CA ALA A 120 10.81 -2.67 -6.69
C ALA A 120 10.53 -1.59 -5.61
N ALA A 121 9.90 -0.49 -5.97
CA ALA A 121 9.53 0.55 -5.01
C ALA A 121 8.48 0.05 -4.01
N ILE A 122 7.46 -0.66 -4.45
CA ILE A 122 6.45 -1.28 -3.59
C ILE A 122 7.11 -2.34 -2.69
N MET A 123 7.92 -3.23 -3.23
CA MET A 123 8.48 -4.38 -2.52
C MET A 123 9.66 -4.04 -1.61
N ARG A 124 10.54 -3.07 -1.95
CA ARG A 124 11.55 -2.56 -1.01
C ARG A 124 10.95 -2.10 0.32
N ARG A 125 9.69 -1.81 0.32
CA ARG A 125 8.91 -1.36 1.47
C ARG A 125 8.45 -2.54 2.32
N VAL A 126 8.19 -3.68 1.68
CA VAL A 126 7.92 -4.96 2.34
C VAL A 126 9.22 -5.60 2.85
N ASP A 127 10.32 -5.54 2.07
CA ASP A 127 11.60 -6.19 2.39
C ASP A 127 12.49 -5.41 3.38
N ARG A 128 12.36 -4.09 3.49
CA ARG A 128 13.02 -3.33 4.57
C ARG A 128 12.58 -3.77 5.96
N ALA A 129 11.45 -4.44 6.04
CA ALA A 129 11.02 -5.18 7.21
C ALA A 129 11.88 -6.44 7.50
N SER A 130 12.56 -7.01 6.48
CA SER A 130 13.28 -8.30 6.59
C SER A 130 14.80 -8.17 6.63
N THR A 131 15.40 -7.05 6.18
CA THR A 131 16.85 -6.89 6.07
C THR A 131 17.35 -5.67 6.83
N GLY A 132 17.83 -5.90 8.04
CA GLY A 132 18.94 -5.30 8.78
C GLY A 132 19.47 -3.89 8.45
N ALA A 133 18.66 -2.90 8.07
CA ALA A 133 18.98 -1.52 8.33
C ALA A 133 18.82 -1.31 9.84
N THR A 134 19.81 -0.70 10.50
CA THR A 134 19.86 -0.45 11.95
C THR A 134 18.44 -0.22 12.49
N PRO A 135 17.93 -1.06 13.39
CA PRO A 135 16.55 -0.95 13.81
C PRO A 135 16.38 0.41 14.50
N ALA A 136 15.71 1.33 13.82
CA ALA A 136 15.04 2.37 14.56
C ALA A 136 14.16 1.62 15.56
N GLY A 137 14.38 1.78 16.84
CA GLY A 137 13.62 1.11 17.87
C GLY A 137 12.11 1.29 17.66
N PRO A 138 11.27 0.55 18.36
CA PRO A 138 9.84 0.65 18.20
C PRO A 138 9.39 2.11 18.39
N LEU A 139 8.52 2.57 17.51
CA LEU A 139 7.88 3.86 17.64
C LEU A 139 6.58 3.68 18.42
N GLN A 140 6.28 4.60 19.32
CA GLN A 140 5.11 4.49 20.19
C GLN A 140 4.31 5.80 20.22
N ALA A 141 2.98 5.65 20.22
CA ALA A 141 2.02 6.73 20.47
C ALA A 141 0.85 6.18 21.30
N GLY A 142 0.89 6.38 22.62
CA GLY A 142 -0.03 5.75 23.56
C GLY A 142 0.03 4.21 23.46
N PRO A 143 -1.12 3.53 23.28
CA PRO A 143 -1.18 2.08 23.12
C PRO A 143 -0.68 1.58 21.76
N LEU A 144 -0.50 2.46 20.78
CA LEU A 144 -0.01 2.12 19.44
C LEU A 144 1.51 1.93 19.46
N VAL A 145 1.96 0.79 18.98
CA VAL A 145 3.37 0.45 18.78
C VAL A 145 3.59 0.08 17.31
N LEU A 146 4.59 0.71 16.69
CA LEU A 146 5.07 0.35 15.36
C LEU A 146 6.47 -0.24 15.46
N GLU A 147 6.71 -1.31 14.75
CA GLU A 147 8.03 -1.91 14.53
C GLU A 147 8.47 -1.69 13.07
N PRO A 148 9.11 -0.57 12.74
CA PRO A 148 9.46 -0.24 11.35
C PRO A 148 10.32 -1.30 10.68
N GLY A 149 11.21 -1.93 11.45
CA GLY A 149 12.09 -3.01 10.97
C GLY A 149 11.32 -4.28 10.56
N ARG A 150 10.12 -4.51 11.11
CA ARG A 150 9.25 -5.65 10.79
C ARG A 150 8.03 -5.27 9.97
N HIS A 151 7.83 -3.98 9.74
CA HIS A 151 6.62 -3.44 9.10
C HIS A 151 5.33 -3.85 9.82
N GLU A 152 5.41 -4.00 11.14
CA GLU A 152 4.32 -4.42 12.00
C GLU A 152 3.81 -3.25 12.82
N ALA A 153 2.51 -3.21 13.04
CA ALA A 153 1.84 -2.25 13.91
C ALA A 153 0.83 -2.98 14.78
N ARG A 154 0.71 -2.55 16.04
CA ARG A 154 -0.29 -3.06 16.97
C ARG A 154 -0.79 -1.97 17.91
N VAL A 155 -2.01 -2.14 18.39
CA VAL A 155 -2.57 -1.33 19.48
C VAL A 155 -2.84 -2.27 20.65
N GLY A 156 -2.14 -2.08 21.77
CA GLY A 156 -2.11 -3.09 22.82
C GLY A 156 -1.64 -4.44 22.26
N GLU A 157 -2.47 -5.47 22.40
CA GLU A 157 -2.23 -6.81 21.87
C GLU A 157 -2.80 -7.03 20.45
N GLN A 158 -3.62 -6.11 19.96
CA GLN A 158 -4.28 -6.24 18.65
C GLN A 158 -3.34 -5.82 17.51
N ALA A 159 -2.98 -6.75 16.63
CA ALA A 159 -2.22 -6.43 15.42
C ALA A 159 -3.08 -5.63 14.42
N LEU A 160 -2.49 -4.59 13.82
CA LEU A 160 -3.12 -3.79 12.78
C LEU A 160 -2.74 -4.33 11.40
N SER A 161 -3.74 -4.70 10.61
CA SER A 161 -3.54 -5.12 9.22
C SER A 161 -3.48 -3.90 8.29
N LEU A 162 -2.27 -3.40 8.02
CA LEU A 162 -2.03 -2.20 7.22
C LEU A 162 -1.43 -2.54 5.86
N THR A 163 -1.86 -1.81 4.81
CA THR A 163 -1.13 -1.83 3.55
C THR A 163 0.23 -1.13 3.70
N PRO A 164 1.19 -1.39 2.78
CA PRO A 164 2.49 -0.71 2.84
C PRO A 164 2.38 0.83 2.84
N THR A 165 1.41 1.39 2.12
CA THR A 165 1.19 2.84 2.10
C THR A 165 0.59 3.34 3.42
N GLU A 166 -0.41 2.65 3.97
CA GLU A 166 -0.99 3.00 5.27
C GLU A 166 0.04 2.94 6.40
N PHE A 167 0.90 1.92 6.39
CA PHE A 167 1.98 1.80 7.37
C PHE A 167 2.93 2.99 7.32
N ARG A 168 3.37 3.42 6.13
CA ARG A 168 4.27 4.58 5.97
C ARG A 168 3.61 5.89 6.42
N LEU A 169 2.35 6.08 6.11
CA LEU A 169 1.60 7.26 6.58
C LEU A 169 1.52 7.28 8.11
N LEU A 170 1.22 6.12 8.71
CA LEU A 170 1.17 5.99 10.17
C LEU A 170 2.55 6.21 10.79
N GLU A 171 3.60 5.63 10.23
CA GLU A 171 4.98 5.82 10.68
C GLU A 171 5.38 7.30 10.65
N ALA A 172 5.07 8.03 9.58
CA ALA A 172 5.35 9.46 9.49
C ALA A 172 4.62 10.27 10.58
N LEU A 173 3.37 9.93 10.87
CA LEU A 173 2.58 10.58 11.92
C LEU A 173 3.12 10.28 13.31
N VAL A 174 3.49 9.03 13.60
CA VAL A 174 4.02 8.65 14.92
C VAL A 174 5.41 9.26 15.16
N ARG A 175 6.26 9.32 14.13
CA ARG A 175 7.58 10.00 14.20
C ARG A 175 7.45 11.49 14.52
N ALA A 176 6.39 12.13 14.11
CA ALA A 176 6.11 13.54 14.40
C ALA A 176 5.65 13.78 15.86
N ARG A 177 5.41 12.73 16.66
CA ARG A 177 5.13 12.80 18.12
C ARG A 177 4.03 13.82 18.50
N GLY A 178 2.98 13.90 17.69
CA GLY A 178 1.85 14.81 17.91
C GLY A 178 1.95 16.13 17.15
N ASP A 179 3.11 16.46 16.58
CA ASP A 179 3.25 17.60 15.69
C ASP A 179 2.49 17.38 14.37
N ILE A 180 2.13 18.48 13.71
CA ILE A 180 1.44 18.42 12.42
C ILE A 180 2.42 18.04 11.33
N VAL A 181 2.09 16.96 10.59
CA VAL A 181 2.82 16.58 9.37
C VAL A 181 2.10 17.21 8.18
N PRO A 182 2.75 18.13 7.44
CA PRO A 182 2.15 18.77 6.27
C PRO A 182 1.73 17.78 5.18
N HIS A 183 0.69 18.13 4.41
CA HIS A 183 0.16 17.25 3.34
C HIS A 183 1.25 16.75 2.39
N LEU A 184 2.11 17.64 1.90
CA LEU A 184 3.19 17.27 0.97
C LEU A 184 4.20 16.31 1.60
N GLN A 185 4.52 16.50 2.88
CA GLN A 185 5.43 15.58 3.59
C GLN A 185 4.81 14.19 3.76
N LEU A 186 3.51 14.11 4.09
CA LEU A 186 2.78 12.84 4.15
C LEU A 186 2.69 12.17 2.78
N ALA A 187 2.40 12.94 1.72
CA ALA A 187 2.34 12.40 0.37
C ALA A 187 3.71 11.81 -0.05
N ARG A 188 4.81 12.50 0.21
CA ARG A 188 6.15 11.97 -0.04
C ARG A 188 6.49 10.74 0.81
N ALA A 189 6.01 10.67 2.04
CA ALA A 189 6.14 9.47 2.86
C ALA A 189 5.32 8.31 2.30
N GLY A 190 4.10 8.56 1.87
CA GLY A 190 3.20 7.57 1.26
C GLY A 190 3.71 7.04 -0.08
N TRP A 191 4.22 7.92 -0.95
CA TRP A 191 4.66 7.60 -2.32
C TRP A 191 6.08 8.12 -2.59
N PRO A 192 7.11 7.56 -1.96
CA PRO A 192 8.48 8.05 -2.08
C PRO A 192 9.13 7.82 -3.45
N ALA A 193 8.49 7.07 -4.34
CA ALA A 193 8.92 6.90 -5.72
C ALA A 193 8.42 8.03 -6.63
N GLU A 194 7.41 8.78 -6.21
CA GLU A 194 6.86 9.90 -6.94
C GLU A 194 7.61 11.18 -6.60
N THR A 195 8.02 11.91 -7.62
CA THR A 195 8.72 13.21 -7.46
C THR A 195 7.74 14.28 -6.96
N ASP A 196 6.52 14.24 -7.46
CA ASP A 196 5.44 15.20 -7.13
C ASP A 196 4.13 14.41 -6.87
N PRO A 197 3.98 13.78 -5.68
CA PRO A 197 2.81 13.00 -5.38
C PRO A 197 1.59 13.89 -5.18
N ASP A 198 0.47 13.50 -5.81
CA ASP A 198 -0.78 14.23 -5.69
C ASP A 198 -1.35 14.14 -4.26
N LEU A 199 -1.68 15.29 -3.69
CA LEU A 199 -2.24 15.37 -2.33
C LEU A 199 -3.63 14.74 -2.21
N LEU A 200 -4.36 14.59 -3.32
CA LEU A 200 -5.67 13.92 -3.34
C LEU A 200 -5.56 12.43 -2.97
N TRP A 201 -4.40 11.81 -3.19
CA TRP A 201 -4.16 10.40 -2.81
C TRP A 201 -4.17 10.17 -1.30
N LEU A 202 -3.84 11.18 -0.51
CA LEU A 202 -3.79 11.07 0.95
C LEU A 202 -5.14 10.76 1.58
N LYS A 203 -6.18 11.46 1.15
CA LYS A 203 -7.49 11.44 1.81
C LYS A 203 -8.09 10.02 1.94
N PRO A 204 -8.14 9.20 0.88
CA PRO A 204 -8.68 7.85 0.98
C PRO A 204 -7.84 6.92 1.89
N HIS A 205 -6.50 7.01 1.78
CA HIS A 205 -5.60 6.18 2.60
C HIS A 205 -5.67 6.56 4.08
N LEU A 206 -5.69 7.86 4.40
CA LEU A 206 -5.83 8.33 5.77
C LEU A 206 -7.21 8.03 6.35
N ALA A 207 -8.27 8.00 5.53
CA ALA A 207 -9.58 7.57 5.99
C ALA A 207 -9.61 6.10 6.42
N ARG A 208 -9.04 5.20 5.59
CA ARG A 208 -8.91 3.78 5.95
C ARG A 208 -7.99 3.55 7.14
N LEU A 209 -6.83 4.21 7.15
CA LEU A 209 -5.89 4.16 8.27
C LEU A 209 -6.57 4.55 9.57
N ARG A 210 -7.29 5.68 9.56
CA ARG A 210 -8.05 6.15 10.73
C ARG A 210 -9.03 5.10 11.21
N ALA A 211 -9.86 4.54 10.32
CA ALA A 211 -10.83 3.52 10.69
C ALA A 211 -10.16 2.32 11.37
N LYS A 212 -9.06 1.81 10.83
CA LYS A 212 -8.32 0.67 11.40
C LYS A 212 -7.71 0.97 12.78
N VAL A 213 -7.17 2.17 12.97
CA VAL A 213 -6.57 2.57 14.25
C VAL A 213 -7.65 2.83 15.30
N GLU A 214 -8.76 3.48 14.93
CA GLU A 214 -9.89 3.75 15.83
C GLU A 214 -10.63 2.45 16.23
N GLU A 215 -10.84 1.51 15.29
CA GLU A 215 -11.44 0.19 15.58
C GLU A 215 -10.63 -0.61 16.61
N ALA A 216 -9.32 -0.46 16.59
CA ALA A 216 -8.42 -1.06 17.57
C ALA A 216 -8.28 -0.26 18.88
N SER A 217 -9.05 0.80 19.07
CA SER A 217 -8.94 1.72 20.22
C SER A 217 -7.56 2.40 20.33
N GLY A 218 -6.94 2.67 19.18
CA GLY A 218 -5.67 3.38 19.09
C GLY A 218 -5.81 4.90 19.15
N PRO A 219 -4.68 5.62 19.02
CA PRO A 219 -4.67 7.07 19.03
C PRO A 219 -5.40 7.66 17.82
N ARG A 220 -5.90 8.87 17.96
CA ARG A 220 -6.69 9.53 16.92
C ARG A 220 -5.82 10.19 15.86
N VAL A 221 -6.11 9.93 14.58
CA VAL A 221 -5.51 10.65 13.46
C VAL A 221 -6.41 11.83 13.09
N ILE A 222 -5.96 13.05 13.35
CA ILE A 222 -6.74 14.29 13.21
C ILE A 222 -6.25 15.08 12.00
N ALA A 223 -7.19 15.51 11.14
CA ALA A 223 -6.91 16.44 10.07
C ALA A 223 -6.85 17.87 10.61
N VAL A 224 -5.80 18.61 10.25
CA VAL A 224 -5.68 20.05 10.48
C VAL A 224 -5.93 20.74 9.15
N ARG A 225 -7.10 21.38 9.05
CA ARG A 225 -7.61 21.93 7.79
C ARG A 225 -6.58 22.85 7.12
N GLY A 226 -6.29 22.59 5.86
CA GLY A 226 -5.37 23.39 5.04
C GLY A 226 -3.89 23.19 5.35
N VAL A 227 -3.52 22.40 6.38
CA VAL A 227 -2.12 22.23 6.82
C VAL A 227 -1.64 20.78 6.64
N GLY A 228 -2.31 19.82 7.27
CA GLY A 228 -1.82 18.44 7.29
C GLY A 228 -2.61 17.56 8.26
N TYR A 229 -1.92 16.60 8.84
CA TYR A 229 -2.48 15.65 9.81
C TYR A 229 -1.55 15.49 11.00
N ARG A 230 -2.11 15.09 12.13
CA ARG A 230 -1.34 14.71 13.32
C ARG A 230 -1.98 13.52 14.02
N ILE A 231 -1.20 12.83 14.83
CA ILE A 231 -1.66 11.78 15.72
C ILE A 231 -1.81 12.37 17.13
N VAL A 232 -2.91 12.04 17.80
CA VAL A 232 -3.19 12.49 19.17
C VAL A 232 -3.50 11.29 20.03
N VAL A 233 -2.76 11.15 21.11
CA VAL A 233 -3.04 10.21 22.18
C VAL A 233 -3.98 10.89 23.14
N ASP A 234 -5.19 10.33 23.34
CA ASP A 234 -6.04 10.79 24.40
C ASP A 234 -5.32 10.44 25.72
N GLU A 235 -4.97 11.44 26.52
CA GLU A 235 -4.45 11.20 27.86
C GLU A 235 -5.55 10.46 28.63
N GLU A 236 -5.29 9.24 29.07
CA GLU A 236 -6.14 8.59 30.06
C GLU A 236 -6.23 9.56 31.23
N THR A 237 -7.43 10.07 31.49
CA THR A 237 -7.72 10.75 32.76
C THR A 237 -7.33 9.75 33.84
N PRO A 238 -6.35 10.04 34.69
CA PRO A 238 -6.00 9.12 35.75
C PRO A 238 -7.27 8.84 36.56
N ALA A 239 -7.63 7.55 36.64
CA ALA A 239 -8.75 7.11 37.46
C ALA A 239 -8.56 7.70 38.86
N GLY A 240 -9.48 8.58 39.25
CA GLY A 240 -9.46 9.27 40.52
C GLY A 240 -9.34 8.29 41.66
N THR A 241 -8.42 8.61 42.53
CA THR A 241 -8.20 8.00 43.85
C THR A 241 -9.41 8.15 44.73
#